data_fcd987b6a95725d84bce89a9c9787260
#
_entry.id   fcd987b6a95725d84bce89a9c9787260
#
_cell.length_a   1.000
_cell.length_b   1.000
_cell.length_c   1.000
_cell.angle_alpha   90.00
_cell.angle_beta   90.00
_cell.angle_gamma   90.00
#
_symmetry.space_group_name_H-M   'P 1'
#
loop_
_entity.id
_entity.type
_entity.pdbx_description
1 polymer ?
#
loop_
_entity_poly.entity_id
_entity_poly.type
_entity_poly.pdbx_seq_one_letter_code
_entity_poly.pdbx_strand_id
1 'polypeptide(L)'
;MYILISLIGGLGLFLYGMNIMGEGLQKSTGPKLEKAIELLTSNVVMGVLVGAVVTGIIQSSGATTVMVVGFVNAGIMTLYQAIGIIMGANIGTTVTAQLVSFDVSILSSIALGIGIVLYMIGLKSKPTLKNLSLIHI
;
A
#
# COMPACT_ATOMS: atom_id res chain seq x y z
N MET A 1 -17.86 25.86 -14.61
CA MET A 1 -16.70 26.65 -14.19
C MET A 1 -16.07 26.10 -12.91
N TYR A 2 -16.83 25.92 -11.82
CA TYR A 2 -16.30 25.35 -10.55
C TYR A 2 -15.68 23.96 -10.70
N ILE A 3 -16.27 23.05 -11.46
CA ILE A 3 -15.76 21.70 -11.69
C ILE A 3 -14.36 21.72 -12.34
N LEU A 4 -14.16 22.58 -13.34
CA LEU A 4 -12.86 22.72 -14.00
C LEU A 4 -11.79 23.27 -13.05
N ILE A 5 -12.14 24.26 -12.24
CA ILE A 5 -11.21 24.84 -11.26
C ILE A 5 -10.85 23.81 -10.20
N SER A 6 -11.84 23.07 -9.70
CA SER A 6 -11.60 21.99 -8.72
C SER A 6 -10.77 20.86 -9.30
N LEU A 7 -11.00 20.50 -10.58
CA LEU A 7 -10.22 19.46 -11.25
C LEU A 7 -8.75 19.89 -11.43
N ILE A 8 -8.52 21.10 -11.91
CA ILE A 8 -7.15 21.64 -12.11
C ILE A 8 -6.45 21.78 -10.75
N GLY A 9 -7.14 22.32 -9.75
CA GLY A 9 -6.59 22.47 -8.39
C GLY A 9 -6.27 21.11 -7.76
N GLY A 10 -7.17 20.13 -7.87
CA GLY A 10 -6.97 18.79 -7.38
C GLY A 10 -5.80 18.07 -8.08
N LEU A 11 -5.70 18.19 -9.41
CA LEU A 11 -4.60 17.64 -10.18
C LEU A 11 -3.26 18.30 -9.80
N GLY A 12 -3.25 19.62 -9.62
CA GLY A 12 -2.06 20.35 -9.18
C GLY A 12 -1.56 19.89 -7.80
N LEU A 13 -2.48 19.78 -6.83
CA LEU A 13 -2.15 19.25 -5.50
C LEU A 13 -1.68 17.80 -5.54
N PHE A 14 -2.30 16.98 -6.38
CA PHE A 14 -1.90 15.58 -6.58
C PHE A 14 -0.47 15.47 -7.11
N LEU A 15 -0.15 16.18 -8.20
CA LEU A 15 1.19 16.17 -8.79
C LEU A 15 2.26 16.73 -7.84
N TYR A 16 1.92 17.78 -7.12
CA TYR A 16 2.81 18.37 -6.12
C TYR A 16 3.07 17.42 -4.95
N GLY A 17 2.01 16.79 -4.43
CA GLY A 17 2.13 15.78 -3.36
C GLY A 17 2.96 14.58 -3.79
N MET A 18 2.80 14.11 -5.03
CA MET A 18 3.58 13.03 -5.61
C MET A 18 5.08 13.39 -5.67
N ASN A 19 5.42 14.60 -6.10
CA ASN A 19 6.81 15.07 -6.13
C ASN A 19 7.43 15.14 -4.72
N ILE A 20 6.73 15.73 -3.75
CA ILE A 20 7.20 15.81 -2.36
C ILE A 20 7.40 14.40 -1.77
N MET A 21 6.47 13.49 -2.04
CA MET A 21 6.58 12.10 -1.59
C MET A 21 7.85 11.45 -2.15
N GLY A 22 8.08 11.57 -3.47
CA GLY A 22 9.27 11.01 -4.12
C GLY A 22 10.57 11.57 -3.54
N GLU A 23 10.66 12.91 -3.40
CA GLU A 23 11.83 13.55 -2.79
C GLU A 23 12.03 13.14 -1.31
N GLY A 24 10.94 13.06 -0.56
CA GLY A 24 10.97 12.64 0.84
C GLY A 24 11.49 11.23 1.01
N LEU A 25 11.01 10.28 0.17
CA LEU A 25 11.51 8.92 0.16
C LEU A 25 12.98 8.83 -0.24
N GLN A 26 13.38 9.51 -1.31
CA GLN A 26 14.76 9.52 -1.77
C GLN A 26 15.71 10.07 -0.70
N LYS A 27 15.32 11.16 -0.02
CA LYS A 27 16.12 11.75 1.07
C LYS A 27 16.15 10.88 2.32
N SER A 28 15.05 10.20 2.66
CA SER A 28 14.93 9.44 3.90
C SER A 28 15.58 8.06 3.83
N THR A 29 15.48 7.39 2.69
CA THR A 29 15.87 5.98 2.56
C THR A 29 17.07 5.78 1.62
N GLY A 30 17.29 6.71 0.69
CA GLY A 30 18.44 6.75 -0.19
C GLY A 30 18.78 5.41 -0.86
N PRO A 31 20.09 5.04 -0.89
CA PRO A 31 20.56 3.84 -1.59
C PRO A 31 19.99 2.52 -1.05
N LYS A 32 19.48 2.51 0.19
CA LYS A 32 18.90 1.30 0.78
C LYS A 32 17.54 0.97 0.18
N LEU A 33 16.70 1.97 -0.09
CA LEU A 33 15.42 1.77 -0.72
C LEU A 33 15.58 1.35 -2.17
N GLU A 34 16.48 2.02 -2.91
CA GLU A 34 16.80 1.68 -4.29
C GLU A 34 17.24 0.21 -4.42
N LYS A 35 18.19 -0.22 -3.56
CA LYS A 35 18.65 -1.60 -3.52
C LYS A 35 17.57 -2.60 -3.12
N ALA A 36 16.69 -2.23 -2.18
CA ALA A 36 15.55 -3.07 -1.79
C ALA A 36 14.56 -3.23 -2.95
N ILE A 37 14.23 -2.16 -3.65
CA ILE A 37 13.37 -2.19 -4.84
C ILE A 37 14.03 -3.02 -5.95
N GLU A 38 15.32 -2.82 -6.22
CA GLU A 38 16.06 -3.58 -7.22
C GLU A 38 16.01 -5.08 -6.94
N LEU A 39 16.26 -5.49 -5.69
CA LEU A 39 16.20 -6.89 -5.28
C LEU A 39 14.79 -7.47 -5.35
N LEU A 40 13.78 -6.73 -4.90
CA LEU A 40 12.39 -7.17 -4.88
C LEU A 40 11.73 -7.16 -6.26
N THR A 41 12.28 -6.42 -7.22
CA THR A 41 11.71 -6.27 -8.57
C THR A 41 12.72 -6.65 -9.66
N SER A 42 13.64 -7.55 -9.34
CA SER A 42 14.71 -8.00 -10.24
C SER A 42 14.21 -8.58 -11.57
N ASN A 43 12.97 -9.07 -11.59
CA ASN A 43 12.27 -9.50 -12.80
C ASN A 43 10.78 -9.15 -12.72
N VAL A 44 10.10 -9.18 -13.87
CA VAL A 44 8.67 -8.80 -13.98
C VAL A 44 7.79 -9.64 -13.06
N VAL A 45 8.05 -10.96 -12.97
CA VAL A 45 7.24 -11.87 -12.14
C VAL A 45 7.34 -11.49 -10.66
N MET A 46 8.55 -11.18 -10.19
CA MET A 46 8.75 -10.72 -8.82
C MET A 46 8.08 -9.34 -8.60
N GLY A 47 8.16 -8.44 -9.58
CA GLY A 47 7.42 -7.17 -9.56
C GLY A 47 5.92 -7.38 -9.43
N VAL A 48 5.34 -8.32 -10.17
CA VAL A 48 3.91 -8.68 -10.08
C VAL A 48 3.56 -9.20 -8.70
N LEU A 49 4.37 -10.09 -8.13
CA LEU A 49 4.14 -10.62 -6.78
C LEU A 49 4.19 -9.50 -5.72
N VAL A 50 5.21 -8.65 -5.79
CA VAL A 50 5.35 -7.49 -4.87
C VAL A 50 4.15 -6.55 -5.00
N GLY A 51 3.75 -6.19 -6.23
CA GLY A 51 2.59 -5.34 -6.48
C GLY A 51 1.30 -5.94 -5.95
N ALA A 52 1.08 -7.25 -6.16
CA ALA A 52 -0.10 -7.95 -5.66
C ALA A 52 -0.16 -7.98 -4.13
N VAL A 53 0.95 -8.29 -3.46
CA VAL A 53 1.03 -8.32 -1.99
C VAL A 53 0.84 -6.91 -1.41
N VAL A 54 1.56 -5.92 -1.92
CA VAL A 54 1.47 -4.53 -1.44
C VAL A 54 0.04 -4.02 -1.59
N THR A 55 -0.57 -4.21 -2.76
CA THR A 55 -1.95 -3.76 -3.00
C THR A 55 -2.96 -4.56 -2.19
N GLY A 56 -2.74 -5.86 -2.00
CA GLY A 56 -3.56 -6.69 -1.12
C GLY A 56 -3.58 -6.20 0.33
N ILE A 57 -2.47 -5.61 0.81
CA ILE A 57 -2.37 -5.01 2.14
C ILE A 57 -2.97 -3.61 2.17
N ILE A 58 -2.58 -2.74 1.22
CA ILE A 58 -3.02 -1.33 1.15
C ILE A 58 -4.51 -1.23 0.75
N GLN A 59 -5.02 -2.22 0.04
CA GLN A 59 -6.39 -2.29 -0.49
C GLN A 59 -6.73 -1.16 -1.48
N SER A 60 -5.71 -0.61 -2.16
CA SER A 60 -5.87 0.46 -3.14
C SER A 60 -4.81 0.35 -4.24
N SER A 61 -5.20 -0.15 -5.41
CA SER A 61 -4.32 -0.19 -6.59
C SER A 61 -3.99 1.21 -7.13
N GLY A 62 -4.92 2.15 -6.97
CA GLY A 62 -4.67 3.56 -7.31
C GLY A 62 -3.55 4.15 -6.47
N ALA A 63 -3.59 3.96 -5.13
CA ALA A 63 -2.53 4.42 -4.24
C ALA A 63 -1.18 3.75 -4.57
N THR A 64 -1.17 2.43 -4.80
CA THR A 64 0.04 1.70 -5.20
C THR A 64 0.60 2.22 -6.51
N THR A 65 -0.26 2.42 -7.52
CA THR A 65 0.15 2.94 -8.84
C THR A 65 0.76 4.34 -8.73
N VAL A 66 0.12 5.24 -7.99
CA VAL A 66 0.62 6.60 -7.76
C VAL A 66 1.99 6.59 -7.07
N MET A 67 2.14 5.74 -6.05
CA MET A 67 3.42 5.57 -5.36
C MET A 67 4.51 5.08 -6.32
N VAL A 68 4.21 4.09 -7.15
CA VAL A 68 5.16 3.54 -8.15
C VAL A 68 5.53 4.59 -9.19
N VAL A 69 4.57 5.37 -9.70
CA VAL A 69 4.84 6.49 -10.62
C VAL A 69 5.75 7.53 -9.94
N GLY A 70 5.51 7.82 -8.66
CA GLY A 70 6.38 8.69 -7.86
C GLY A 70 7.81 8.17 -7.77
N PHE A 71 8.01 6.86 -7.58
CA PHE A 71 9.34 6.24 -7.55
C PHE A 71 10.06 6.31 -8.89
N VAL A 72 9.34 6.10 -9.99
CA VAL A 72 9.91 6.25 -11.35
C VAL A 72 10.34 7.70 -11.57
N ASN A 73 9.50 8.67 -11.24
CA ASN A 73 9.83 10.09 -11.37
C ASN A 73 11.01 10.52 -10.50
N ALA A 74 11.14 9.93 -9.31
CA ALA A 74 12.27 10.18 -8.41
C ALA A 74 13.57 9.44 -8.82
N GLY A 75 13.52 8.62 -9.89
CA GLY A 75 14.68 7.83 -10.32
C GLY A 75 15.02 6.64 -9.41
N ILE A 76 14.13 6.29 -8.48
CA ILE A 76 14.31 5.16 -7.54
C ILE A 76 14.01 3.82 -8.21
N MET A 77 13.16 3.85 -9.26
CA MET A 77 12.67 2.68 -9.95
C MET A 77 12.69 2.90 -11.46
N THR A 78 13.00 1.86 -12.20
CA THR A 78 12.88 1.88 -13.68
C THR A 78 11.42 1.66 -14.11
N LEU A 79 11.08 2.15 -15.30
CA LEU A 79 9.75 1.91 -15.88
C LEU A 79 9.46 0.41 -16.04
N TYR A 80 10.46 -0.40 -16.36
CA TYR A 80 10.31 -1.84 -16.51
C TYR A 80 9.90 -2.53 -15.20
N GLN A 81 10.50 -2.12 -14.08
CA GLN A 81 10.11 -2.60 -12.74
C GLN A 81 8.70 -2.14 -12.37
N ALA A 82 8.38 -0.88 -12.69
CA ALA A 82 7.07 -0.29 -12.44
C ALA A 82 5.93 -1.06 -13.12
N ILE A 83 6.12 -1.48 -14.37
CA ILE A 83 5.12 -2.26 -15.12
C ILE A 83 4.75 -3.53 -14.36
N GLY A 84 5.73 -4.29 -13.88
CA GLY A 84 5.48 -5.49 -13.10
C GLY A 84 4.64 -5.21 -11.86
N ILE A 85 5.01 -4.20 -11.08
CA ILE A 85 4.29 -3.83 -9.84
C ILE A 85 2.87 -3.36 -10.15
N ILE A 86 2.65 -2.56 -11.19
CA ILE A 86 1.32 -2.08 -11.57
C ILE A 86 0.42 -3.25 -12.03
N MET A 87 0.96 -4.19 -12.79
CA MET A 87 0.23 -5.42 -13.15
C MET A 87 -0.15 -6.21 -11.88
N GLY A 88 0.78 -6.33 -10.94
CA GLY A 88 0.53 -6.97 -9.65
C GLY A 88 -0.51 -6.22 -8.81
N ALA A 89 -0.48 -4.90 -8.82
CA ALA A 89 -1.46 -4.08 -8.11
C ALA A 89 -2.89 -4.35 -8.59
N ASN A 90 -3.08 -4.53 -9.88
CA ASN A 90 -4.39 -4.90 -10.44
C ASN A 90 -4.84 -6.30 -9.98
N ILE A 91 -3.91 -7.25 -9.89
CA ILE A 91 -4.18 -8.58 -9.32
C ILE A 91 -4.53 -8.46 -7.83
N GLY A 92 -3.76 -7.67 -7.06
CA GLY A 92 -3.98 -7.47 -5.64
C GLY A 92 -5.37 -6.91 -5.30
N THR A 93 -5.93 -6.06 -6.17
CA THR A 93 -7.31 -5.56 -6.02
C THR A 93 -8.34 -6.68 -6.15
N THR A 94 -8.10 -7.69 -6.98
CA THR A 94 -9.04 -8.81 -7.14
C THR A 94 -9.07 -9.73 -5.93
N VAL A 95 -8.00 -9.79 -5.15
CA VAL A 95 -7.95 -10.55 -3.88
C VAL A 95 -9.01 -10.05 -2.91
N THR A 96 -9.21 -8.73 -2.82
CA THR A 96 -10.26 -8.14 -1.99
C THR A 96 -11.65 -8.58 -2.43
N ALA A 97 -11.93 -8.49 -3.73
CA ALA A 97 -13.21 -8.93 -4.30
C ALA A 97 -13.43 -10.43 -4.04
N GLN A 98 -12.38 -11.23 -4.14
CA GLN A 98 -12.43 -12.66 -3.85
C GLN A 98 -12.72 -12.92 -2.38
N LEU A 99 -12.08 -12.20 -1.45
CA LEU A 99 -12.34 -12.32 -0.01
C LEU A 99 -13.76 -11.92 0.35
N VAL A 100 -14.29 -10.86 -0.26
CA VAL A 100 -15.69 -10.43 -0.04
C VAL A 100 -16.70 -11.42 -0.63
N SER A 101 -16.34 -12.11 -1.70
CA SER A 101 -17.17 -13.16 -2.33
C SER A 101 -17.33 -14.40 -1.45
N PHE A 102 -16.37 -14.70 -0.60
CA PHE A 102 -16.56 -15.69 0.47
C PHE A 102 -17.31 -15.02 1.62
N ASP A 103 -18.32 -15.71 2.19
CA ASP A 103 -19.05 -15.20 3.36
C ASP A 103 -18.12 -15.14 4.58
N VAL A 104 -17.36 -14.05 4.66
CA VAL A 104 -16.39 -13.80 5.74
C VAL A 104 -17.01 -13.19 6.99
N SER A 105 -18.34 -13.10 7.08
CA SER A 105 -19.05 -12.54 8.23
C SER A 105 -18.68 -13.27 9.53
N ILE A 106 -18.55 -14.58 9.46
CA ILE A 106 -18.10 -15.42 10.59
C ILE A 106 -16.64 -15.10 10.97
N LEU A 107 -15.77 -14.95 9.97
CA LEU A 107 -14.35 -14.67 10.19
C LEU A 107 -14.14 -13.28 10.81
N SER A 108 -14.90 -12.28 10.39
CA SER A 108 -14.85 -10.93 10.96
C SER A 108 -15.30 -10.92 12.43
N SER A 109 -16.34 -11.67 12.77
CA SER A 109 -16.81 -11.81 14.16
C SER A 109 -15.78 -12.49 15.06
N ILE A 110 -15.12 -13.54 14.56
CA ILE A 110 -14.04 -14.23 15.28
C ILE A 110 -12.84 -13.30 15.47
N ALA A 111 -12.43 -12.58 14.40
CA ALA A 111 -11.31 -11.63 14.48
C ALA A 111 -11.58 -10.51 15.49
N LEU A 112 -12.81 -9.98 15.50
CA LEU A 112 -13.24 -8.97 16.48
C LEU A 112 -13.16 -9.53 17.90
N GLY A 113 -13.68 -10.75 18.13
CA GLY A 113 -13.61 -11.42 19.44
C GLY A 113 -12.18 -11.60 19.92
N ILE A 114 -11.28 -12.10 19.06
CA ILE A 114 -9.85 -12.24 19.37
C ILE A 114 -9.23 -10.86 19.65
N GLY A 115 -9.55 -9.85 18.85
CA GLY A 115 -9.05 -8.48 19.03
C GLY A 115 -9.43 -7.90 20.40
N ILE A 116 -10.69 -8.07 20.83
CA ILE A 116 -11.16 -7.63 22.15
C ILE A 116 -10.42 -8.36 23.29
N VAL A 117 -10.26 -9.68 23.18
CA VAL A 117 -9.55 -10.47 24.17
C VAL A 117 -8.08 -10.02 24.30
N LEU A 118 -7.39 -9.84 23.17
CA LEU A 118 -6.02 -9.35 23.14
C LEU A 118 -5.91 -7.92 23.70
N TYR A 119 -6.89 -7.07 23.43
CA TYR A 119 -6.97 -5.72 23.99
C TYR A 119 -7.09 -5.76 25.51
N MET A 120 -7.98 -6.59 26.04
CA MET A 120 -8.16 -6.73 27.49
C MET A 120 -6.93 -7.30 28.19
N ILE A 121 -6.23 -8.25 27.58
CA ILE A 121 -4.98 -8.81 28.09
C ILE A 121 -3.84 -7.79 27.99
N GLY A 122 -3.77 -7.06 26.87
CA GLY A 122 -2.75 -6.05 26.58
C GLY A 122 -2.81 -4.84 27.52
N LEU A 123 -3.99 -4.48 28.02
CA LEU A 123 -4.16 -3.46 29.05
C LEU A 123 -3.42 -3.80 30.36
N LYS A 124 -3.19 -5.08 30.62
CA LYS A 124 -2.49 -5.56 31.83
C LYS A 124 -1.00 -5.82 31.66
N SER A 125 -0.49 -6.04 30.45
CA SER A 125 0.83 -6.68 30.31
C SER A 125 1.85 -6.02 29.36
N LYS A 126 1.48 -5.48 28.18
CA LYS A 126 2.48 -4.87 27.24
C LYS A 126 1.81 -3.92 26.22
N PRO A 127 2.41 -2.74 25.94
CA PRO A 127 1.87 -1.76 24.97
C PRO A 127 1.82 -2.29 23.53
N THR A 128 2.68 -3.23 23.17
CA THR A 128 2.75 -3.84 21.84
C THR A 128 1.49 -4.67 21.50
N LEU A 129 0.97 -5.44 22.46
CA LEU A 129 -0.26 -6.22 22.30
C LEU A 129 -1.49 -5.34 22.14
N LYS A 130 -1.54 -4.21 22.82
CA LYS A 130 -2.60 -3.21 22.71
C LYS A 130 -2.66 -2.62 21.29
N ASN A 131 -1.51 -2.26 20.72
CA ASN A 131 -1.44 -1.70 19.39
C ASN A 131 -1.85 -2.72 18.31
N LEU A 132 -1.48 -3.99 18.49
CA LEU A 132 -1.86 -5.06 17.56
C LEU A 132 -3.38 -5.32 17.58
N SER A 133 -4.01 -5.23 18.76
CA SER A 133 -5.47 -5.43 18.92
C SER A 133 -6.28 -4.29 18.31
N LEU A 134 -5.77 -3.05 18.33
CA LEU A 134 -6.42 -1.88 17.73
C LEU A 134 -6.46 -1.94 16.20
N ILE A 135 -5.58 -2.70 15.56
CA ILE A 135 -5.61 -2.94 14.11
C ILE A 135 -6.77 -3.88 13.72
N HIS A 136 -7.23 -4.71 14.64
CA HIS A 136 -8.27 -5.72 14.40
C HIS A 136 -9.68 -5.27 14.82
N ILE A 137 -9.80 -4.14 15.48
CA ILE A 137 -11.07 -3.52 15.89
C ILE A 137 -11.46 -2.41 14.93
#